data_cb26411ce5a1c33140f116aab012db34
#
_entry.id   cb26411ce5a1c33140f116aab012db34
#
_cell.length_a   1.000
_cell.length_b   1.000
_cell.length_c   1.000
_cell.angle_alpha   90.00
_cell.angle_beta   90.00
_cell.angle_gamma   90.00
#
_symmetry.space_group_name_H-M   'P 1'
#
loop_
_entity.id
_entity.type
_entity.pdbx_description
1 polymer ?
#
loop_
_entity_poly.entity_id
_entity_poly.type
_entity_poly.pdbx_seq_one_letter_code
_entity_poly.pdbx_strand_id
1 'polypeptide(L)'
;VHLGFIIAIAVAVLGYLFLYRTKMGYELRLAGENEEFARYSGVSIVKVIVLSQILGGFVAGLGGGVEMLSPIYSRFTWTSLLGYGWDAIIICTLAKKNPLYTPFAALFLAYLRTGASIMARRTDVTLEIVQITQGIIILLVVAEQFLSKYKHKIIAKEAKAALKDEEVA
;
A
#
# COMPACT_ATOMS: atom_id res chain seq x y z
N VAL A 1 9.50 -10.37 -20.35
CA VAL A 1 9.57 -9.61 -19.07
C VAL A 1 10.00 -8.20 -19.42
N HIS A 2 9.18 -7.19 -19.08
CA HIS A 2 9.46 -5.80 -19.40
C HIS A 2 10.50 -5.23 -18.41
N LEU A 3 11.38 -4.35 -18.89
CA LEU A 3 12.43 -3.71 -18.06
C LEU A 3 11.83 -3.02 -16.82
N GLY A 4 10.63 -2.45 -16.95
CA GLY A 4 9.88 -1.84 -15.85
C GLY A 4 9.60 -2.78 -14.68
N PHE A 5 9.40 -4.07 -14.93
CA PHE A 5 9.22 -5.05 -13.87
C PHE A 5 10.49 -5.25 -13.02
N ILE A 6 11.64 -5.27 -13.69
CA ILE A 6 12.95 -5.36 -13.01
C ILE A 6 13.19 -4.11 -12.17
N ILE A 7 12.88 -2.92 -12.72
CA ILE A 7 12.99 -1.65 -12.00
C ILE A 7 12.06 -1.64 -10.78
N ALA A 8 10.82 -2.12 -10.92
CA ALA A 8 9.86 -2.19 -9.81
C ALA A 8 10.35 -3.08 -8.66
N ILE A 9 10.92 -4.25 -8.97
CA ILE A 9 11.53 -5.13 -7.96
C ILE A 9 12.73 -4.46 -7.31
N ALA A 10 13.60 -3.84 -8.10
CA ALA A 10 14.77 -3.12 -7.58
C ALA A 10 14.35 -1.99 -6.62
N VAL A 11 13.35 -1.20 -6.99
CA VAL A 11 12.80 -0.13 -6.13
C VAL A 11 12.19 -0.69 -4.85
N ALA A 12 11.48 -1.83 -4.91
CA ALA A 12 10.92 -2.48 -3.72
C ALA A 12 12.02 -2.95 -2.75
N VAL A 13 13.09 -3.56 -3.28
CA VAL A 13 14.25 -4.00 -2.47
C VAL A 13 14.99 -2.79 -1.87
N LEU A 14 15.25 -1.76 -2.67
CA LEU A 14 15.88 -0.52 -2.19
C LEU A 14 15.02 0.17 -1.14
N GLY A 15 13.70 0.22 -1.34
CA GLY A 15 12.74 0.76 -0.37
C GLY A 15 12.76 -0.02 0.95
N TYR A 16 12.86 -1.34 0.87
CA TYR A 16 13.01 -2.19 2.06
C TYR A 16 14.32 -1.89 2.80
N LEU A 17 15.44 -1.89 2.09
CA LEU A 17 16.74 -1.58 2.68
C LEU A 17 16.76 -0.19 3.30
N PHE A 18 16.22 0.81 2.61
CA PHE A 18 16.11 2.17 3.12
C PHE A 18 15.29 2.22 4.42
N LEU A 19 14.08 1.64 4.43
CA LEU A 19 13.19 1.71 5.59
C LEU A 19 13.71 0.91 6.80
N TYR A 20 14.38 -0.24 6.58
CA TYR A 20 14.76 -1.13 7.67
C TYR A 20 16.24 -1.09 8.04
N ARG A 21 17.09 -0.52 7.19
CA ARG A 21 18.54 -0.49 7.39
C ARG A 21 19.12 0.92 7.56
N THR A 22 18.32 1.99 7.39
CA THR A 22 18.84 3.36 7.56
C THR A 22 18.20 4.06 8.75
N LYS A 23 18.94 5.04 9.32
CA LYS A 23 18.45 5.89 10.41
C LYS A 23 17.20 6.68 10.00
N MET A 24 17.22 7.25 8.79
CA MET A 24 16.08 8.02 8.24
C MET A 24 14.84 7.15 8.06
N GLY A 25 15.01 5.91 7.59
CA GLY A 25 13.91 4.96 7.49
C GLY A 25 13.34 4.55 8.86
N TYR A 26 14.18 4.45 9.88
CA TYR A 26 13.74 4.23 11.25
C TYR A 26 12.90 5.41 11.77
N GLU A 27 13.38 6.65 11.59
CA GLU A 27 12.66 7.86 11.98
C GLU A 27 11.30 7.97 11.26
N LEU A 28 11.23 7.62 9.95
CA LEU A 28 10.00 7.57 9.17
C LEU A 28 8.98 6.57 9.74
N ARG A 29 9.42 5.37 10.09
CA ARG A 29 8.54 4.33 10.66
C ARG A 29 8.06 4.73 12.05
N LEU A 30 8.97 5.24 12.89
CA LEU A 30 8.66 5.68 14.25
C LEU A 30 7.60 6.79 14.25
N ALA A 31 7.78 7.82 13.40
CA ALA A 31 6.81 8.89 13.26
C ALA A 31 5.46 8.42 12.68
N GLY A 32 5.49 7.40 11.79
CA GLY A 32 4.29 6.81 11.22
C GLY A 32 3.49 5.91 12.17
N GLU A 33 4.13 5.38 13.22
CA GLU A 33 3.47 4.58 14.27
C GLU A 33 2.94 5.45 15.41
N ASN A 34 3.75 6.38 15.91
CA ASN A 34 3.37 7.30 16.97
C ASN A 34 4.16 8.60 16.85
N GLU A 35 3.49 9.65 16.39
CA GLU A 35 4.08 10.98 16.19
C GLU A 35 4.55 11.61 17.51
N GLU A 36 3.76 11.48 18.59
CA GLU A 36 4.12 12.06 19.88
C GLU A 36 5.37 11.39 20.45
N PHE A 37 5.43 10.06 20.42
CA PHE A 37 6.60 9.32 20.86
C PHE A 37 7.85 9.69 20.05
N ALA A 38 7.72 9.81 18.73
CA ALA A 38 8.82 10.25 17.86
C ALA A 38 9.32 11.65 18.25
N ARG A 39 8.41 12.57 18.56
CA ARG A 39 8.73 13.93 19.00
C ARG A 39 9.47 13.94 20.34
N TYR A 40 9.01 13.15 21.31
CA TYR A 40 9.70 13.00 22.60
C TYR A 40 11.08 12.35 22.45
N SER A 41 11.25 11.49 21.46
CA SER A 41 12.54 10.85 21.13
C SER A 41 13.49 11.78 20.36
N GLY A 42 13.13 13.05 20.15
CA GLY A 42 13.98 14.05 19.48
C GLY A 42 13.94 13.99 17.95
N VAL A 43 13.00 13.24 17.36
CA VAL A 43 12.81 13.18 15.91
C VAL A 43 12.08 14.43 15.42
N SER A 44 12.62 15.11 14.41
CA SER A 44 11.98 16.25 13.79
C SER A 44 10.86 15.81 12.84
N ILE A 45 9.62 15.88 13.28
CA ILE A 45 8.44 15.46 12.53
C ILE A 45 8.33 16.19 11.18
N VAL A 46 8.62 17.48 11.14
CA VAL A 46 8.59 18.27 9.89
C VAL A 46 9.57 17.71 8.85
N LYS A 47 10.81 17.37 9.27
CA LYS A 47 11.80 16.76 8.36
C LYS A 47 11.33 15.41 7.84
N VAL A 48 10.71 14.59 8.70
CA VAL A 48 10.18 13.28 8.35
C VAL A 48 9.05 13.41 7.32
N ILE A 49 8.11 14.34 7.53
CA ILE A 49 7.01 14.58 6.59
C ILE A 49 7.55 15.05 5.24
N VAL A 50 8.43 16.06 5.22
CA VAL A 50 9.00 16.56 3.97
C VAL A 50 9.78 15.47 3.23
N LEU A 51 10.58 14.67 3.93
CA LEU A 51 11.34 13.58 3.35
C LEU A 51 10.43 12.51 2.77
N SER A 52 9.35 12.14 3.46
CA SER A 52 8.39 11.14 2.98
C SER A 52 7.72 11.60 1.68
N GLN A 53 7.38 12.88 1.57
CA GLN A 53 6.77 13.46 0.35
C GLN A 53 7.77 13.49 -0.82
N ILE A 54 9.03 13.88 -0.57
CA ILE A 54 10.08 13.87 -1.60
C ILE A 54 10.30 12.45 -2.12
N LEU A 55 10.45 11.47 -1.23
CA LEU A 55 10.66 10.07 -1.61
C LEU A 55 9.44 9.49 -2.35
N GLY A 56 8.23 9.80 -1.86
CA GLY A 56 6.99 9.39 -2.51
C GLY A 56 6.86 9.98 -3.91
N GLY A 57 7.12 11.27 -4.07
CA GLY A 57 7.12 11.96 -5.36
C GLY A 57 8.17 11.40 -6.33
N PHE A 58 9.38 11.12 -5.82
CA PHE A 58 10.46 10.51 -6.63
C PHE A 58 10.07 9.13 -7.16
N VAL A 59 9.56 8.25 -6.30
CA VAL A 59 9.12 6.90 -6.71
C VAL A 59 7.93 6.97 -7.65
N ALA A 60 6.97 7.87 -7.41
CA ALA A 60 5.84 8.07 -8.31
C ALA A 60 6.29 8.60 -9.69
N GLY A 61 7.24 9.53 -9.72
CA GLY A 61 7.84 10.04 -10.95
C GLY A 61 8.57 8.95 -11.75
N LEU A 62 9.33 8.09 -11.07
CA LEU A 62 9.96 6.92 -11.69
C LEU A 62 8.91 5.97 -12.29
N GLY A 63 7.83 5.70 -11.55
CA GLY A 63 6.72 4.86 -12.04
C GLY A 63 6.09 5.44 -13.30
N GLY A 64 5.79 6.74 -13.31
CA GLY A 64 5.27 7.44 -14.48
C GLY A 64 6.23 7.42 -15.68
N GLY A 65 7.54 7.59 -15.44
CA GLY A 65 8.56 7.49 -16.49
C GLY A 65 8.64 6.09 -17.10
N VAL A 66 8.60 5.04 -16.27
CA VAL A 66 8.59 3.64 -16.74
C VAL A 66 7.34 3.34 -17.56
N GLU A 67 6.18 3.85 -17.14
CA GLU A 67 4.91 3.67 -17.86
C GLU A 67 4.94 4.33 -19.24
N MET A 68 5.49 5.54 -19.34
CA MET A 68 5.65 6.27 -20.60
C MET A 68 6.61 5.57 -21.59
N LEU A 69 7.66 4.93 -21.06
CA LEU A 69 8.62 4.18 -21.86
C LEU A 69 8.14 2.77 -22.20
N SER A 70 6.95 2.37 -21.69
CA SER A 70 6.37 1.06 -21.97
C SER A 70 5.98 0.93 -23.45
N PRO A 71 6.24 -0.24 -24.11
CA PRO A 71 5.82 -0.48 -25.47
C PRO A 71 4.30 -0.40 -25.68
N ILE A 72 3.51 -0.52 -24.61
CA ILE A 72 2.05 -0.44 -24.65
C ILE A 72 1.59 0.98 -24.92
N TYR A 73 2.32 1.98 -24.39
CA TYR A 73 1.94 3.39 -24.45
C TYR A 73 2.94 4.24 -25.24
N SER A 74 3.71 3.72 -26.14
CA SER A 74 4.76 4.42 -26.90
C SER A 74 4.44 5.87 -27.37
N ARG A 75 3.29 6.42 -26.96
CA ARG A 75 2.83 7.79 -27.13
C ARG A 75 2.04 8.24 -25.90
N PHE A 76 2.08 9.54 -25.59
CA PHE A 76 1.22 10.15 -24.58
C PHE A 76 -0.24 10.20 -25.09
N THR A 77 -1.00 9.16 -24.83
CA THR A 77 -2.40 9.01 -25.28
C THR A 77 -3.39 8.97 -24.12
N TRP A 78 -2.98 9.37 -22.92
CA TRP A 78 -3.87 9.35 -21.77
C TRP A 78 -4.93 10.44 -21.88
N THR A 79 -6.16 10.01 -22.05
CA THR A 79 -7.35 10.88 -22.09
C THR A 79 -8.06 10.93 -20.73
N SER A 80 -7.70 10.07 -19.79
CA SER A 80 -8.31 9.98 -18.45
C SER A 80 -7.29 9.55 -17.40
N LEU A 81 -7.62 9.81 -16.12
CA LEU A 81 -6.82 9.34 -14.99
C LEU A 81 -6.86 7.81 -14.89
N LEU A 82 -5.70 7.18 -14.84
CA LEU A 82 -5.56 5.72 -14.78
C LEU A 82 -5.94 5.10 -13.42
N GLY A 83 -6.13 5.91 -12.39
CA GLY A 83 -6.54 5.46 -11.07
C GLY A 83 -5.47 4.70 -10.26
N TYR A 84 -4.23 4.65 -10.72
CA TYR A 84 -3.13 3.91 -10.06
C TYR A 84 -2.88 4.35 -8.62
N GLY A 85 -3.19 5.60 -8.27
CA GLY A 85 -3.08 6.07 -6.89
C GLY A 85 -4.01 5.33 -5.92
N TRP A 86 -5.25 5.07 -6.33
CA TRP A 86 -6.21 4.28 -5.55
C TRP A 86 -5.77 2.83 -5.41
N ASP A 87 -5.28 2.24 -6.50
CA ASP A 87 -4.75 0.88 -6.48
C ASP A 87 -3.54 0.75 -5.55
N ALA A 88 -2.67 1.75 -5.54
CA ALA A 88 -1.50 1.78 -4.67
C ALA A 88 -1.88 1.75 -3.18
N ILE A 89 -2.98 2.41 -2.77
CA ILE A 89 -3.49 2.36 -1.41
C ILE A 89 -3.91 0.93 -1.05
N ILE A 90 -4.60 0.25 -1.96
CA ILE A 90 -5.06 -1.13 -1.77
C ILE A 90 -3.86 -2.08 -1.68
N ILE A 91 -2.91 -1.96 -2.60
CA ILE A 91 -1.69 -2.76 -2.63
C ILE A 91 -0.88 -2.56 -1.35
N CYS A 92 -0.71 -1.31 -0.90
CA CYS A 92 0.01 -0.98 0.32
C CYS A 92 -0.67 -1.59 1.56
N THR A 93 -2.01 -1.56 1.59
CA THR A 93 -2.82 -2.13 2.66
C THR A 93 -2.68 -3.65 2.69
N LEU A 94 -2.78 -4.31 1.53
CA LEU A 94 -2.62 -5.76 1.38
C LEU A 94 -1.20 -6.22 1.73
N ALA A 95 -0.17 -5.44 1.36
CA ALA A 95 1.23 -5.68 1.70
C ALA A 95 1.57 -5.37 3.18
N LYS A 96 0.60 -4.98 4.01
CA LYS A 96 0.80 -4.58 5.42
C LYS A 96 1.91 -3.53 5.58
N LYS A 97 1.96 -2.58 4.66
CA LYS A 97 2.97 -1.49 4.62
C LYS A 97 4.43 -1.98 4.50
N ASN A 98 4.66 -3.22 4.07
CA ASN A 98 6.01 -3.77 3.88
C ASN A 98 6.39 -3.72 2.40
N PRO A 99 7.47 -3.01 2.02
CA PRO A 99 7.90 -2.88 0.62
C PRO A 99 8.21 -4.21 -0.06
N LEU A 100 8.68 -5.21 0.71
CA LEU A 100 9.04 -6.52 0.16
C LEU A 100 7.81 -7.32 -0.30
N TYR A 101 6.66 -7.13 0.38
CA TYR A 101 5.40 -7.79 0.01
C TYR A 101 4.60 -7.02 -1.05
N THR A 102 4.95 -5.75 -1.29
CA THR A 102 4.27 -4.90 -2.27
C THR A 102 4.26 -5.49 -3.69
N PRO A 103 5.36 -6.06 -4.24
CA PRO A 103 5.34 -6.67 -5.56
C PRO A 103 4.37 -7.87 -5.66
N PHE A 104 4.28 -8.70 -4.61
CA PHE A 104 3.36 -9.84 -4.58
C PHE A 104 1.90 -9.39 -4.53
N ALA A 105 1.59 -8.38 -3.70
CA ALA A 105 0.27 -7.79 -3.64
C ALA A 105 -0.13 -7.12 -4.96
N ALA A 106 0.81 -6.44 -5.63
CA ALA A 106 0.61 -5.84 -6.94
C ALA A 106 0.35 -6.89 -8.03
N LEU A 107 1.10 -8.00 -8.04
CA LEU A 107 0.88 -9.11 -8.97
C LEU A 107 -0.49 -9.76 -8.75
N PHE A 108 -0.90 -9.95 -7.51
CA PHE A 108 -2.22 -10.49 -7.19
C PHE A 108 -3.34 -9.58 -7.70
N LEU A 109 -3.26 -8.27 -7.46
CA LEU A 109 -4.24 -7.32 -7.97
C LEU A 109 -4.24 -7.24 -9.49
N ALA A 110 -3.06 -7.26 -10.12
CA ALA A 110 -2.93 -7.29 -11.59
C ALA A 110 -3.55 -8.54 -12.20
N TYR A 111 -3.37 -9.71 -11.56
CA TYR A 111 -3.99 -10.97 -11.99
C TYR A 111 -5.52 -10.88 -11.93
N LEU A 112 -6.08 -10.38 -10.83
CA LEU A 112 -7.52 -10.18 -10.70
C LEU A 112 -8.08 -9.23 -11.77
N ARG A 113 -7.40 -8.10 -12.02
CA ARG A 113 -7.81 -7.14 -13.05
C ARG A 113 -7.75 -7.72 -14.46
N THR A 114 -6.66 -8.41 -14.78
CA THR A 114 -6.50 -9.02 -16.09
C THR A 114 -7.54 -10.11 -16.31
N GLY A 115 -7.78 -10.96 -15.30
CA GLY A 115 -8.81 -11.99 -15.34
C GLY A 115 -10.21 -11.41 -15.58
N ALA A 116 -10.55 -10.36 -14.80
CA ALA A 116 -11.82 -9.65 -14.95
C ALA A 116 -11.98 -9.00 -16.33
N SER A 117 -10.90 -8.38 -16.85
CA SER A 117 -10.89 -7.77 -18.19
C SER A 117 -11.05 -8.81 -19.31
N ILE A 118 -10.44 -10.00 -19.19
CA ILE A 118 -10.60 -11.09 -20.15
C ILE A 118 -12.03 -11.63 -20.11
N MET A 119 -12.59 -11.76 -18.91
CA MET A 119 -13.97 -12.21 -18.74
C MET A 119 -14.96 -11.25 -19.39
N ALA A 120 -14.80 -9.94 -19.19
CA ALA A 120 -15.63 -8.90 -19.82
C ALA A 120 -15.57 -8.93 -21.35
N ARG A 121 -14.43 -9.30 -21.95
CA ARG A 121 -14.29 -9.39 -23.42
C ARG A 121 -14.87 -10.67 -24.01
N ARG A 122 -15.05 -11.72 -23.21
CA ARG A 122 -15.54 -13.05 -23.67
C ARG A 122 -17.02 -13.26 -23.39
N THR A 123 -17.60 -12.47 -22.54
CA THR A 123 -19.00 -12.53 -22.13
C THR A 123 -19.62 -11.15 -22.40
N ASP A 124 -20.91 -11.07 -22.70
CA ASP A 124 -21.64 -9.79 -22.85
C ASP A 124 -21.79 -9.05 -21.49
N VAL A 125 -20.81 -9.18 -20.62
CA VAL A 125 -20.75 -8.55 -19.31
C VAL A 125 -20.11 -7.18 -19.47
N THR A 126 -20.83 -6.16 -19.11
CA THR A 126 -20.39 -4.76 -19.19
C THR A 126 -19.22 -4.51 -18.25
N LEU A 127 -18.29 -3.63 -18.64
CA LEU A 127 -17.11 -3.28 -17.82
C LEU A 127 -17.48 -2.79 -16.42
N GLU A 128 -18.66 -2.21 -16.24
CA GLU A 128 -19.17 -1.75 -14.96
C GLU A 128 -19.34 -2.90 -13.96
N ILE A 129 -19.81 -4.07 -14.40
CA ILE A 129 -19.98 -5.25 -13.52
C ILE A 129 -18.62 -5.74 -13.03
N VAL A 130 -17.60 -5.68 -13.89
CA VAL A 130 -16.22 -6.00 -13.51
C VAL A 130 -15.69 -5.05 -12.44
N GLN A 131 -15.96 -3.75 -12.59
CA GLN A 131 -15.56 -2.73 -11.61
C GLN A 131 -16.30 -2.91 -10.28
N ILE A 132 -17.59 -3.25 -10.30
CA ILE A 132 -18.36 -3.55 -9.08
C ILE A 132 -17.78 -4.77 -8.36
N THR A 133 -17.50 -5.85 -9.08
CA THR A 133 -16.90 -7.07 -8.51
C THR A 133 -15.53 -6.77 -7.88
N GLN A 134 -14.71 -5.97 -8.56
CA GLN A 134 -13.43 -5.51 -8.03
C GLN A 134 -13.61 -4.65 -6.78
N GLY A 135 -14.59 -3.75 -6.76
CA GLY A 135 -14.93 -2.94 -5.58
C GLY A 135 -15.31 -3.81 -4.37
N ILE A 136 -16.09 -4.86 -4.58
CA ILE A 136 -16.47 -5.82 -3.52
C ILE A 136 -15.24 -6.57 -2.97
N ILE A 137 -14.36 -7.06 -3.86
CA ILE A 137 -13.13 -7.75 -3.44
C ILE A 137 -12.24 -6.81 -2.60
N ILE A 138 -12.07 -5.57 -3.04
CA ILE A 138 -11.32 -4.54 -2.32
C ILE A 138 -11.95 -4.30 -0.94
N LEU A 139 -13.27 -4.15 -0.88
CA LEU A 139 -13.99 -3.92 0.36
C LEU A 139 -13.80 -5.07 1.34
N LEU A 140 -13.82 -6.33 0.88
CA LEU A 140 -13.56 -7.50 1.71
C LEU A 140 -12.13 -7.51 2.27
N VAL A 141 -11.13 -7.20 1.43
CA VAL A 141 -9.72 -7.13 1.85
C VAL A 141 -9.49 -6.03 2.90
N VAL A 142 -10.12 -4.86 2.70
CA VAL A 142 -10.04 -3.75 3.66
C VAL A 142 -10.79 -4.05 4.95
N ALA A 143 -11.96 -4.72 4.84
CA ALA A 143 -12.78 -5.10 5.99
C ALA A 143 -12.04 -6.06 6.93
N GLU A 144 -11.24 -7.00 6.41
CA GLU A 144 -10.40 -7.89 7.23
C GLU A 144 -9.45 -7.11 8.13
N GLN A 145 -8.81 -6.07 7.60
CA GLN A 145 -7.90 -5.23 8.39
C GLN A 145 -8.62 -4.38 9.44
N PHE A 146 -9.83 -3.91 9.11
CA PHE A 146 -10.66 -3.16 10.04
C PHE A 146 -11.11 -4.06 11.21
N LEU A 147 -11.56 -5.28 10.90
CA LEU A 147 -11.97 -6.28 11.89
C LEU A 147 -10.80 -6.71 12.79
N SER A 148 -9.60 -6.86 12.23
CA SER A 148 -8.39 -7.17 12.99
C SER A 148 -8.08 -6.09 14.03
N LYS A 149 -8.16 -4.81 13.66
CA LYS A 149 -7.99 -3.68 14.60
C LYS A 149 -9.07 -3.66 15.70
N TYR A 150 -10.30 -4.01 15.34
CA TYR A 150 -11.40 -4.06 16.30
C TYR A 150 -11.21 -5.20 17.30
N LYS A 151 -10.78 -6.36 16.83
CA LYS A 151 -10.47 -7.52 17.66
C LYS A 151 -9.35 -7.23 18.68
N HIS A 152 -8.28 -6.54 18.27
CA HIS A 152 -7.22 -6.11 19.19
C HIS A 152 -7.71 -5.12 20.26
N LYS A 153 -8.64 -4.23 19.93
CA LYS A 153 -9.22 -3.31 20.91
C LYS A 153 -10.10 -4.03 21.93
N ILE A 154 -10.86 -5.04 21.51
CA ILE A 154 -11.69 -5.85 22.42
C ILE A 154 -10.82 -6.64 23.38
N ILE A 155 -9.81 -7.36 22.85
CA ILE A 155 -8.88 -8.14 23.67
C ILE A 155 -8.12 -7.26 24.68
N ALA A 156 -7.68 -6.07 24.27
CA ALA A 156 -7.01 -5.13 25.17
C ALA A 156 -7.95 -4.59 26.25
N LYS A 157 -9.24 -4.45 25.96
CA LYS A 157 -10.26 -4.02 26.92
C LYS A 157 -10.59 -5.12 27.93
N GLU A 158 -10.70 -6.36 27.46
CA GLU A 158 -10.92 -7.53 28.32
C GLU A 158 -9.71 -7.80 29.25
N ALA A 159 -8.48 -7.69 28.72
CA ALA A 159 -7.27 -7.81 29.53
C ALA A 159 -7.18 -6.74 30.62
N LYS A 160 -7.56 -5.49 30.31
CA LYS A 160 -7.61 -4.41 31.31
C LYS A 160 -8.71 -4.59 32.36
N ALA A 161 -9.83 -5.22 32.00
CA ALA A 161 -10.90 -5.53 32.94
C ALA A 161 -10.45 -6.65 33.89
N ALA A 162 -9.82 -7.70 33.38
CA ALA A 162 -9.31 -8.81 34.19
C ALA A 162 -8.23 -8.37 35.20
N LEU A 163 -7.32 -7.48 34.79
CA LEU A 163 -6.30 -6.92 35.71
C LEU A 163 -6.92 -6.06 36.82
N LYS A 164 -8.03 -5.38 36.54
CA LYS A 164 -8.73 -4.55 37.54
C LYS A 164 -9.50 -5.39 38.55
N ASP A 165 -9.99 -6.56 38.13
CA ASP A 165 -10.69 -7.50 39.02
C ASP A 165 -9.68 -8.22 39.96
N GLU A 166 -8.43 -8.46 39.49
CA GLU A 166 -7.34 -8.98 40.34
C GLU A 166 -6.80 -7.97 41.36
N GLU A 167 -6.87 -6.66 41.07
CA GLU A 167 -6.44 -5.60 41.99
C GLU A 167 -7.44 -5.32 43.11
N VAL A 168 -8.70 -5.78 42.97
CA VAL A 168 -9.80 -5.55 43.92
C VAL A 168 -10.05 -6.77 44.81
N ALA A 169 -9.44 -7.92 44.51
CA ALA A 169 -9.55 -9.19 45.26
C ALA A 169 -8.35 -9.38 46.20
#